data_3c59cec594dba1fb2dd698c0e4965ee3
#
_entry.id   3c59cec594dba1fb2dd698c0e4965ee3
#
_cell.length_a   1.000
_cell.length_b   1.000
_cell.length_c   1.000
_cell.angle_alpha   90.00
_cell.angle_beta   90.00
_cell.angle_gamma   90.00
#
_symmetry.space_group_name_H-M   'P 1'
#
loop_
_entity.id
_entity.type
_entity.pdbx_description
1 polymer ?
#
loop_
_entity_poly.entity_id
_entity_poly.type
_entity_poly.pdbx_seq_one_letter_code
_entity_poly.pdbx_strand_id
1 'polypeptide(L)'
;MTRRRSSFFRRGRWLPRFVPGLTALLLAVCLFPLLPATARAADPPPPSAPAARAAVAAMQPGWNLGNTYDAIPDETSWGNPPVTRELLRKVKSEGFRSIRLPVTWGVHQGAAPDYAIDPAWMAKVRQVVDWALDEDLYVMINMHHDSWMWVNNLTADHDAVLARYTATWIQIAAEFRDKPSKLVFESINEPTFSGTSGDDQNYRLLDELNTAFHRIVRASGGGNTDRLLVLPTLYTNADQGRLDALAAHLTALRDPMVVTTVHFYGWWPFSVNIAGYTRFDATSEKDLTETFDRVYNTFVAHGIPVIIGEYALLAYDHNRPGIIERGEQRKYFEFLGDYARERQLTTMLWDAGQFLNRNTLQWRDPELSAQIRSSWTTRSGTASSDLLFLPKSGAITSRTITLNPNGTDFQGLRHGSRNLVQGRDYAVSGNQLTLTAAALTELAGDRTYGVNATLEAGFSRGVPWRIDVITYDTPVLSNASGTTSGGMTIPTRFRGDMLATMEARYDDGSNAGPANWTPYQQWDTAFSAYTGDSIKLTPDFANSLGDGSRVKLTFHFWSGALVTYYVTRTGDTLTGTTA
;
A
#
# COMPACT_ATOMS: atom_id res chain seq x y z
N MET A 1 2.59 -27.19 -8.26
CA MET A 1 1.57 -26.53 -7.44
C MET A 1 1.30 -25.18 -8.08
N THR A 2 0.20 -25.09 -8.80
CA THR A 2 -0.18 -23.99 -9.70
C THR A 2 -0.63 -22.78 -8.88
N ARG A 3 0.21 -21.76 -8.79
CA ARG A 3 -0.17 -20.46 -8.24
C ARG A 3 -1.15 -19.78 -9.22
N ARG A 4 -2.41 -19.70 -8.87
CA ARG A 4 -3.34 -18.76 -9.52
C ARG A 4 -3.02 -17.37 -9.00
N ARG A 5 -2.40 -16.56 -9.86
CA ARG A 5 -2.24 -15.13 -9.64
C ARG A 5 -3.61 -14.46 -9.78
N SER A 6 -4.00 -13.71 -8.78
CA SER A 6 -5.12 -12.78 -8.86
C SER A 6 -4.74 -11.64 -9.80
N SER A 7 -5.21 -11.70 -11.05
CA SER A 7 -5.13 -10.58 -12.00
C SER A 7 -6.27 -9.62 -11.72
N PHE A 8 -6.12 -8.74 -10.77
CA PHE A 8 -7.01 -7.60 -10.58
C PHE A 8 -6.39 -6.37 -11.23
N PHE A 9 -7.04 -5.88 -12.24
CA PHE A 9 -7.05 -4.62 -12.97
C PHE A 9 -6.95 -4.81 -14.49
N ARG A 10 -8.07 -5.24 -15.11
CA ARG A 10 -8.33 -4.92 -16.53
C ARG A 10 -9.20 -3.67 -16.58
N ARG A 11 -8.62 -2.52 -16.86
CA ARG A 11 -9.36 -1.34 -17.31
C ARG A 11 -9.80 -1.55 -18.77
N GLY A 12 -11.10 -1.59 -19.00
CA GLY A 12 -11.70 -1.54 -20.33
C GLY A 12 -11.41 -0.18 -20.98
N ARG A 13 -10.90 -0.24 -22.22
CA ARG A 13 -10.71 0.94 -23.09
C ARG A 13 -12.06 1.34 -23.69
N TRP A 14 -12.41 2.60 -23.53
CA TRP A 14 -13.35 3.28 -24.43
C TRP A 14 -12.62 4.42 -25.14
N LEU A 15 -12.48 4.29 -26.46
CA LEU A 15 -12.15 5.39 -27.36
C LEU A 15 -13.41 5.73 -28.16
N PRO A 16 -13.80 7.01 -28.29
CA PRO A 16 -14.90 7.39 -29.17
C PRO A 16 -14.43 7.50 -30.62
N ARG A 17 -15.14 6.85 -31.52
CA ARG A 17 -15.01 7.04 -32.95
C ARG A 17 -15.80 8.30 -33.38
N PHE A 18 -15.12 9.26 -33.97
CA PHE A 18 -15.74 10.35 -34.69
C PHE A 18 -16.21 9.90 -36.08
N VAL A 19 -17.44 10.25 -36.44
CA VAL A 19 -17.93 10.27 -37.83
C VAL A 19 -18.61 11.62 -38.04
N PRO A 20 -18.26 12.40 -39.10
CA PRO A 20 -18.93 13.65 -39.39
C PRO A 20 -20.12 13.46 -40.37
N GLY A 21 -21.23 14.09 -40.09
CA GLY A 21 -22.37 14.18 -41.00
C GLY A 21 -23.16 15.46 -40.73
N LEU A 22 -23.01 16.43 -41.61
CA LEU A 22 -23.79 17.67 -41.70
C LEU A 22 -25.22 17.36 -42.14
N THR A 23 -26.23 17.87 -41.44
CA THR A 23 -27.44 18.41 -42.11
C THR A 23 -28.13 19.42 -41.18
N ALA A 24 -28.27 20.62 -41.67
CA ALA A 24 -28.94 21.74 -41.00
C ALA A 24 -30.44 21.60 -41.13
N LEU A 25 -31.17 21.77 -40.00
CA LEU A 25 -32.59 22.10 -40.01
C LEU A 25 -32.86 23.15 -38.93
N LEU A 26 -33.24 24.34 -39.40
CA LEU A 26 -33.67 25.48 -38.58
C LEU A 26 -35.07 25.18 -37.99
N LEU A 27 -35.19 25.10 -36.69
CA LEU A 27 -36.43 25.24 -35.98
C LEU A 27 -36.24 26.23 -34.81
N ALA A 28 -36.92 27.35 -34.93
CA ALA A 28 -37.01 28.39 -33.89
C ALA A 28 -37.75 27.82 -32.71
N VAL A 29 -37.11 27.67 -31.53
CA VAL A 29 -37.72 27.36 -30.27
C VAL A 29 -37.38 28.47 -29.28
N CYS A 30 -38.39 29.01 -28.65
CA CYS A 30 -38.37 30.07 -27.66
C CYS A 30 -37.35 29.75 -26.55
N LEU A 31 -36.34 30.59 -26.41
CA LEU A 31 -35.41 30.60 -25.29
C LEU A 31 -36.12 31.09 -24.00
N PHE A 32 -36.55 30.18 -23.16
CA PHE A 32 -36.62 30.46 -21.74
C PHE A 32 -35.22 30.23 -21.16
N PRO A 33 -34.61 31.16 -20.41
CA PRO A 33 -33.38 30.91 -19.71
C PRO A 33 -33.64 29.89 -18.58
N LEU A 34 -33.30 28.64 -18.82
CA LEU A 34 -33.06 27.67 -17.74
C LEU A 34 -31.84 28.17 -16.95
N LEU A 35 -32.07 28.86 -15.87
CA LEU A 35 -31.04 29.07 -14.85
C LEU A 35 -30.52 27.69 -14.46
N PRO A 36 -29.18 27.46 -14.48
CA PRO A 36 -28.65 26.22 -13.96
C PRO A 36 -29.08 26.12 -12.49
N ALA A 37 -29.82 25.08 -12.15
CA ALA A 37 -30.04 24.73 -10.75
C ALA A 37 -28.63 24.54 -10.15
N THR A 38 -28.21 25.49 -9.34
CA THR A 38 -27.03 25.30 -8.51
C THR A 38 -27.31 24.06 -7.66
N ALA A 39 -26.64 22.95 -7.95
CA ALA A 39 -26.66 21.79 -7.09
C ALA A 39 -26.26 22.29 -5.70
N ARG A 40 -27.25 22.37 -4.81
CA ARG A 40 -27.00 22.70 -3.40
C ARG A 40 -26.08 21.59 -2.89
N ALA A 41 -24.90 21.95 -2.39
CA ALA A 41 -24.05 21.01 -1.70
C ALA A 41 -24.93 20.31 -0.64
N ALA A 42 -24.89 18.99 -0.60
CA ALA A 42 -25.62 18.24 0.42
C ALA A 42 -25.16 18.72 1.81
N ASP A 43 -26.10 18.85 2.73
CA ASP A 43 -25.74 19.19 4.11
C ASP A 43 -24.75 18.13 4.63
N PRO A 44 -23.69 18.54 5.34
CA PRO A 44 -22.72 17.59 5.87
C PRO A 44 -23.41 16.60 6.83
N PRO A 45 -22.92 15.33 6.90
CA PRO A 45 -23.48 14.37 7.83
C PRO A 45 -23.33 14.85 9.28
N PRO A 46 -24.25 14.45 10.19
CA PRO A 46 -24.17 14.84 11.59
C PRO A 46 -22.88 14.30 12.24
N PRO A 47 -22.27 15.05 13.16
CA PRO A 47 -21.02 14.61 13.80
C PRO A 47 -21.24 13.35 14.62
N SER A 48 -20.22 12.47 14.65
CA SER A 48 -20.21 11.28 15.51
C SER A 48 -20.24 11.66 17.01
N ALA A 49 -20.74 10.75 17.84
CA ALA A 49 -20.76 10.93 19.30
C ALA A 49 -19.34 11.17 19.85
N PRO A 50 -19.18 11.94 20.93
CA PRO A 50 -17.89 12.10 21.59
C PRO A 50 -17.22 10.77 21.94
N ALA A 51 -18.01 9.75 22.33
CA ALA A 51 -17.51 8.41 22.62
C ALA A 51 -16.91 7.72 21.37
N ALA A 52 -17.55 7.85 20.21
CA ALA A 52 -17.03 7.32 18.94
C ALA A 52 -15.71 7.99 18.55
N ARG A 53 -15.65 9.32 18.62
CA ARG A 53 -14.40 10.06 18.34
C ARG A 53 -13.27 9.69 19.29
N ALA A 54 -13.57 9.57 20.60
CA ALA A 54 -12.60 9.15 21.60
C ALA A 54 -12.10 7.71 21.35
N ALA A 55 -13.00 6.78 21.00
CA ALA A 55 -12.65 5.40 20.69
C ALA A 55 -11.72 5.33 19.47
N VAL A 56 -12.06 5.99 18.35
CA VAL A 56 -11.21 5.99 17.14
C VAL A 56 -9.85 6.62 17.42
N ALA A 57 -9.79 7.75 18.15
CA ALA A 57 -8.52 8.34 18.54
C ALA A 57 -7.67 7.41 19.44
N ALA A 58 -8.31 6.65 20.34
CA ALA A 58 -7.64 5.68 21.20
C ALA A 58 -7.16 4.42 20.48
N MET A 59 -7.67 4.12 19.29
CA MET A 59 -7.22 3.03 18.42
C MET A 59 -5.88 3.31 17.74
N GLN A 60 -5.44 4.58 17.67
CA GLN A 60 -4.16 4.97 17.07
C GLN A 60 -2.97 4.63 17.97
N PRO A 61 -1.92 3.98 17.47
CA PRO A 61 -1.75 3.35 16.17
C PRO A 61 -2.36 1.94 16.10
N GLY A 62 -2.82 1.56 14.90
CA GLY A 62 -3.38 0.24 14.65
C GLY A 62 -2.50 -0.64 13.77
N TRP A 63 -2.80 -1.94 13.78
CA TRP A 63 -2.08 -2.97 13.05
C TRP A 63 -3.05 -4.03 12.53
N ASN A 64 -2.80 -4.55 11.32
CA ASN A 64 -3.59 -5.62 10.72
C ASN A 64 -2.93 -6.98 10.94
N LEU A 65 -3.70 -7.97 11.36
CA LEU A 65 -3.33 -9.38 11.38
C LEU A 65 -3.60 -10.00 10.00
N GLY A 66 -2.93 -9.48 8.97
CA GLY A 66 -3.14 -9.89 7.58
C GLY A 66 -2.58 -11.25 7.24
N ASN A 67 -3.11 -11.85 6.16
CA ASN A 67 -2.77 -13.18 5.65
C ASN A 67 -2.86 -14.27 6.71
N THR A 68 -3.91 -14.21 7.55
CA THR A 68 -4.13 -15.17 8.62
C THR A 68 -5.59 -15.63 8.59
N TYR A 69 -6.52 -14.97 9.29
CA TYR A 69 -7.94 -15.35 9.25
C TYR A 69 -8.65 -14.92 7.96
N ASP A 70 -8.02 -14.07 7.16
CA ASP A 70 -8.40 -13.76 5.78
C ASP A 70 -7.89 -14.79 4.77
N ALA A 71 -6.88 -15.61 5.14
CA ALA A 71 -6.30 -16.62 4.26
C ALA A 71 -7.28 -17.76 3.94
N ILE A 72 -7.15 -18.33 2.75
CA ILE A 72 -8.03 -19.34 2.19
C ILE A 72 -7.22 -20.58 1.83
N PRO A 73 -7.65 -21.80 2.21
CA PRO A 73 -8.88 -22.17 2.92
C PRO A 73 -8.80 -22.03 4.45
N ASP A 74 -7.64 -21.80 5.06
CA ASP A 74 -7.48 -21.69 6.52
C ASP A 74 -6.36 -20.69 6.90
N GLU A 75 -6.23 -20.43 8.19
CA GLU A 75 -5.34 -19.40 8.77
C GLU A 75 -3.85 -19.54 8.41
N THR A 76 -3.41 -20.70 7.94
CA THR A 76 -1.99 -20.98 7.63
C THR A 76 -1.72 -21.08 6.13
N SER A 77 -2.76 -21.05 5.30
CA SER A 77 -2.66 -21.34 3.87
C SER A 77 -1.81 -20.36 3.08
N TRP A 78 -1.61 -19.15 3.58
CA TRP A 78 -0.80 -18.12 2.92
C TRP A 78 0.57 -17.92 3.57
N GLY A 79 1.01 -18.88 4.40
CA GLY A 79 2.39 -19.02 4.88
C GLY A 79 2.69 -18.43 6.24
N ASN A 80 1.69 -17.83 6.91
CA ASN A 80 1.83 -17.46 8.31
C ASN A 80 1.54 -18.66 9.24
N PRO A 81 2.16 -18.75 10.41
CA PRO A 81 1.83 -19.76 11.42
C PRO A 81 0.49 -19.42 12.09
N PRO A 82 -0.10 -20.38 12.85
CA PRO A 82 -1.26 -20.10 13.67
C PRO A 82 -1.00 -18.92 14.64
N VAL A 83 -2.05 -18.14 14.91
CA VAL A 83 -1.95 -16.99 15.82
C VAL A 83 -1.69 -17.47 17.24
N THR A 84 -0.80 -16.78 17.93
CA THR A 84 -0.50 -17.02 19.34
C THR A 84 -0.78 -15.78 20.19
N ARG A 85 -1.01 -15.99 21.48
CA ARG A 85 -1.17 -14.87 22.42
C ARG A 85 0.13 -14.03 22.53
N GLU A 86 1.30 -14.67 22.37
CA GLU A 86 2.60 -13.98 22.36
C GLU A 86 2.70 -12.98 21.21
N LEU A 87 2.15 -13.29 20.04
CA LEU A 87 2.10 -12.34 18.91
C LEU A 87 1.33 -11.08 19.32
N LEU A 88 0.16 -11.23 19.96
CA LEU A 88 -0.65 -10.07 20.38
C LEU A 88 0.04 -9.25 21.47
N ARG A 89 0.70 -9.91 22.43
CA ARG A 89 1.56 -9.24 23.41
C ARG A 89 2.71 -8.49 22.75
N LYS A 90 3.33 -9.10 21.74
CA LYS A 90 4.39 -8.45 20.96
C LYS A 90 3.86 -7.20 20.25
N VAL A 91 2.73 -7.28 19.56
CA VAL A 91 2.08 -6.15 18.90
C VAL A 91 1.79 -5.02 19.91
N LYS A 92 1.21 -5.35 21.07
CA LYS A 92 0.98 -4.37 22.15
C LYS A 92 2.28 -3.74 22.65
N SER A 93 3.33 -4.55 22.84
CA SER A 93 4.64 -4.09 23.32
C SER A 93 5.37 -3.17 22.33
N GLU A 94 5.06 -3.27 21.04
CA GLU A 94 5.56 -2.38 20.00
C GLU A 94 4.86 -1.00 19.98
N GLY A 95 3.83 -0.84 20.81
CA GLY A 95 3.11 0.43 20.99
C GLY A 95 1.79 0.51 20.24
N PHE A 96 1.39 -0.52 19.51
CA PHE A 96 0.07 -0.57 18.89
C PHE A 96 -1.05 -0.61 19.93
N ARG A 97 -2.15 0.03 19.64
CA ARG A 97 -3.32 0.16 20.53
C ARG A 97 -4.55 -0.56 20.00
N SER A 98 -4.54 -0.91 18.72
CA SER A 98 -5.61 -1.66 18.08
C SER A 98 -5.08 -2.67 17.09
N ILE A 99 -5.86 -3.74 16.89
CA ILE A 99 -5.69 -4.67 15.78
C ILE A 99 -6.95 -4.67 14.92
N ARG A 100 -6.75 -4.74 13.61
CA ARG A 100 -7.78 -5.17 12.67
C ARG A 100 -7.54 -6.64 12.39
N LEU A 101 -8.55 -7.45 12.60
CA LEU A 101 -8.57 -8.89 12.36
C LEU A 101 -9.41 -9.16 11.12
N PRO A 102 -8.81 -9.20 9.93
CA PRO A 102 -9.50 -9.57 8.70
C PRO A 102 -9.97 -11.03 8.79
N VAL A 103 -11.25 -11.28 8.49
CA VAL A 103 -11.80 -12.63 8.55
C VAL A 103 -12.59 -12.95 7.28
N THR A 104 -12.23 -14.04 6.61
CA THR A 104 -12.98 -14.62 5.50
C THR A 104 -13.91 -15.71 6.05
N TRP A 105 -15.21 -15.48 5.94
CA TRP A 105 -16.23 -16.36 6.54
C TRP A 105 -16.75 -17.39 5.56
N GLY A 106 -16.88 -17.03 4.28
CA GLY A 106 -17.63 -17.78 3.29
C GLY A 106 -17.10 -19.19 3.00
N VAL A 107 -15.80 -19.44 3.22
CA VAL A 107 -15.19 -20.77 3.07
C VAL A 107 -15.44 -21.68 4.29
N HIS A 108 -15.95 -21.10 5.37
CA HIS A 108 -16.26 -21.77 6.63
C HIS A 108 -17.77 -21.77 6.93
N GLN A 109 -18.60 -21.67 5.89
CA GLN A 109 -20.05 -21.66 6.00
C GLN A 109 -20.69 -22.90 5.37
N GLY A 110 -21.77 -23.38 6.00
CA GLY A 110 -22.65 -24.39 5.44
C GLY A 110 -23.53 -23.83 4.31
N ALA A 111 -24.37 -24.71 3.76
CA ALA A 111 -25.28 -24.36 2.68
C ALA A 111 -26.44 -23.44 3.13
N ALA A 112 -27.17 -22.87 2.14
CA ALA A 112 -28.43 -22.21 2.34
C ALA A 112 -29.46 -23.17 2.99
N PRO A 113 -30.47 -22.64 3.73
CA PRO A 113 -30.72 -21.21 3.97
C PRO A 113 -29.95 -20.62 5.15
N ASP A 114 -29.38 -21.46 6.01
CA ASP A 114 -28.83 -21.02 7.30
C ASP A 114 -27.44 -20.40 7.18
N TYR A 115 -26.65 -20.82 6.17
CA TYR A 115 -25.25 -20.42 5.99
C TYR A 115 -24.47 -20.48 7.32
N ALA A 116 -24.69 -21.57 8.08
CA ALA A 116 -24.12 -21.73 9.43
C ALA A 116 -22.60 -21.65 9.37
N ILE A 117 -22.02 -20.75 10.14
CA ILE A 117 -20.57 -20.64 10.30
C ILE A 117 -20.08 -21.87 11.08
N ASP A 118 -19.00 -22.50 10.63
CA ASP A 118 -18.36 -23.60 11.35
C ASP A 118 -18.06 -23.16 12.79
N PRO A 119 -18.60 -23.86 13.80
CA PRO A 119 -18.39 -23.52 15.20
C PRO A 119 -16.93 -23.54 15.63
N ALA A 120 -16.09 -24.39 15.01
CA ALA A 120 -14.66 -24.44 15.29
C ALA A 120 -13.96 -23.19 14.75
N TRP A 121 -14.35 -22.70 13.57
CA TRP A 121 -13.84 -21.44 13.03
C TRP A 121 -14.27 -20.25 13.87
N MET A 122 -15.56 -20.15 14.21
CA MET A 122 -16.06 -19.09 15.09
C MET A 122 -15.32 -19.08 16.45
N ALA A 123 -15.07 -20.26 17.03
CA ALA A 123 -14.34 -20.37 18.28
C ALA A 123 -12.88 -19.88 18.16
N LYS A 124 -12.21 -20.14 17.04
CA LYS A 124 -10.85 -19.61 16.78
C LYS A 124 -10.85 -18.08 16.68
N VAL A 125 -11.77 -17.50 15.90
CA VAL A 125 -11.90 -16.04 15.78
C VAL A 125 -12.17 -15.42 17.15
N ARG A 126 -13.13 -15.97 17.89
CA ARG A 126 -13.42 -15.53 19.27
C ARG A 126 -12.20 -15.58 20.18
N GLN A 127 -11.42 -16.65 20.13
CA GLN A 127 -10.21 -16.80 20.92
C GLN A 127 -9.20 -15.67 20.67
N VAL A 128 -8.97 -15.32 19.41
CA VAL A 128 -8.05 -14.22 19.05
C VAL A 128 -8.59 -12.87 19.50
N VAL A 129 -9.90 -12.64 19.33
CA VAL A 129 -10.58 -11.45 19.85
C VAL A 129 -10.40 -11.35 21.36
N ASP A 130 -10.63 -12.43 22.10
CA ASP A 130 -10.49 -12.45 23.55
C ASP A 130 -9.04 -12.18 23.99
N TRP A 131 -8.07 -12.83 23.37
CA TRP A 131 -6.66 -12.56 23.65
C TRP A 131 -6.26 -11.11 23.41
N ALA A 132 -6.75 -10.50 22.33
CA ALA A 132 -6.44 -9.10 22.02
C ALA A 132 -7.09 -8.13 23.02
N LEU A 133 -8.35 -8.39 23.39
CA LEU A 133 -9.05 -7.61 24.42
C LEU A 133 -8.38 -7.74 25.79
N ASP A 134 -7.92 -8.95 26.16
CA ASP A 134 -7.16 -9.20 27.40
C ASP A 134 -5.83 -8.44 27.47
N GLU A 135 -5.18 -8.23 26.31
CA GLU A 135 -3.98 -7.40 26.17
C GLU A 135 -4.32 -5.90 26.05
N ASP A 136 -5.56 -5.50 26.38
CA ASP A 136 -6.03 -4.11 26.35
C ASP A 136 -5.92 -3.45 24.95
N LEU A 137 -6.10 -4.21 23.88
CA LEU A 137 -6.20 -3.71 22.50
C LEU A 137 -7.65 -3.43 22.11
N TYR A 138 -7.88 -2.44 21.28
CA TYR A 138 -9.09 -2.40 20.46
C TYR A 138 -8.99 -3.48 19.38
N VAL A 139 -10.12 -4.08 19.03
CA VAL A 139 -10.20 -5.11 17.99
C VAL A 139 -11.25 -4.74 16.98
N MET A 140 -10.90 -4.69 15.71
CA MET A 140 -11.84 -4.48 14.61
C MET A 140 -11.92 -5.75 13.79
N ILE A 141 -13.08 -6.41 13.77
CA ILE A 141 -13.36 -7.58 12.93
C ILE A 141 -14.26 -7.19 11.76
N ASN A 142 -14.13 -7.89 10.63
CA ASN A 142 -14.89 -7.61 9.43
C ASN A 142 -15.33 -8.88 8.68
N MET A 143 -16.00 -8.68 7.56
CA MET A 143 -16.16 -9.64 6.49
C MET A 143 -15.13 -9.27 5.41
N HIS A 144 -14.08 -10.12 5.19
CA HIS A 144 -12.91 -9.70 4.41
C HIS A 144 -12.98 -10.12 2.94
N HIS A 145 -12.39 -11.24 2.56
CA HIS A 145 -12.35 -11.66 1.15
C HIS A 145 -13.70 -12.15 0.60
N ASP A 146 -14.68 -12.31 1.45
CA ASP A 146 -16.08 -12.51 1.06
C ASP A 146 -16.53 -11.45 0.05
N SER A 147 -16.01 -10.22 0.15
CA SER A 147 -16.32 -9.10 -0.72
C SER A 147 -16.14 -9.42 -2.21
N TRP A 148 -14.98 -9.99 -2.58
CA TRP A 148 -14.68 -10.34 -3.97
C TRP A 148 -14.99 -11.80 -4.31
N MET A 149 -15.16 -12.66 -3.31
CA MET A 149 -15.42 -14.08 -3.54
C MET A 149 -16.88 -14.37 -3.94
N TRP A 150 -17.83 -13.71 -3.31
CA TRP A 150 -19.24 -13.95 -3.54
C TRP A 150 -20.14 -12.71 -3.39
N VAL A 151 -19.83 -11.75 -2.51
CA VAL A 151 -20.63 -10.52 -2.34
C VAL A 151 -20.62 -9.67 -3.62
N ASN A 152 -19.54 -9.68 -4.37
CA ASN A 152 -19.42 -9.00 -5.66
C ASN A 152 -20.46 -9.46 -6.71
N ASN A 153 -21.12 -10.60 -6.50
CA ASN A 153 -22.19 -11.11 -7.37
C ASN A 153 -23.59 -10.57 -6.99
N LEU A 154 -23.68 -9.61 -6.06
CA LEU A 154 -24.96 -9.05 -5.60
C LEU A 154 -25.85 -8.57 -6.75
N THR A 155 -25.28 -8.08 -7.85
CA THR A 155 -26.06 -7.68 -9.05
C THR A 155 -26.72 -8.85 -9.77
N ALA A 156 -26.05 -10.01 -9.82
CA ALA A 156 -26.52 -11.17 -10.57
C ALA A 156 -27.40 -12.10 -9.74
N ASP A 157 -27.18 -12.15 -8.43
CA ASP A 157 -27.85 -13.09 -7.51
C ASP A 157 -28.23 -12.40 -6.19
N HIS A 158 -29.00 -11.30 -6.35
CA HIS A 158 -29.29 -10.33 -5.30
C HIS A 158 -29.79 -10.98 -4.00
N ASP A 159 -30.89 -11.73 -4.10
CA ASP A 159 -31.58 -12.27 -2.91
C ASP A 159 -30.73 -13.31 -2.17
N ALA A 160 -30.02 -14.16 -2.89
CA ALA A 160 -29.17 -15.19 -2.29
C ALA A 160 -27.93 -14.57 -1.63
N VAL A 161 -27.31 -13.58 -2.28
CA VAL A 161 -26.14 -12.87 -1.73
C VAL A 161 -26.54 -12.08 -0.48
N LEU A 162 -27.65 -11.34 -0.55
CA LEU A 162 -28.14 -10.55 0.60
C LEU A 162 -28.58 -11.46 1.76
N ALA A 163 -29.21 -12.61 1.46
CA ALA A 163 -29.58 -13.59 2.48
C ALA A 163 -28.34 -14.16 3.19
N ARG A 164 -27.30 -14.52 2.42
CA ARG A 164 -26.04 -15.02 2.97
C ARG A 164 -25.33 -13.97 3.81
N TYR A 165 -25.22 -12.73 3.31
CA TYR A 165 -24.63 -11.62 4.03
C TYR A 165 -25.35 -11.36 5.36
N THR A 166 -26.68 -11.35 5.33
CA THR A 166 -27.53 -11.19 6.51
C THR A 166 -27.31 -12.33 7.52
N ALA A 167 -27.36 -13.59 7.07
CA ALA A 167 -27.15 -14.75 7.94
C ALA A 167 -25.75 -14.73 8.60
N THR A 168 -24.73 -14.30 7.87
CA THR A 168 -23.37 -14.18 8.40
C THR A 168 -23.30 -13.14 9.52
N TRP A 169 -23.83 -11.93 9.29
CA TRP A 169 -23.80 -10.87 10.29
C TRP A 169 -24.69 -11.15 11.50
N ILE A 170 -25.81 -11.88 11.33
CA ILE A 170 -26.65 -12.32 12.47
C ILE A 170 -25.82 -13.20 13.41
N GLN A 171 -25.05 -14.16 12.86
CA GLN A 171 -24.22 -15.06 13.67
C GLN A 171 -23.06 -14.34 14.33
N ILE A 172 -22.35 -13.46 13.61
CA ILE A 172 -21.26 -12.64 14.17
C ILE A 172 -21.81 -11.72 15.27
N ALA A 173 -22.89 -11.00 15.03
CA ALA A 173 -23.47 -10.08 15.98
C ALA A 173 -23.95 -10.80 17.25
N ALA A 174 -24.51 -12.00 17.14
CA ALA A 174 -24.94 -12.81 18.27
C ALA A 174 -23.76 -13.31 19.10
N GLU A 175 -22.72 -13.85 18.44
CA GLU A 175 -21.53 -14.39 19.11
C GLU A 175 -20.79 -13.33 19.94
N PHE A 176 -20.67 -12.13 19.41
CA PHE A 176 -19.88 -11.07 20.03
C PHE A 176 -20.73 -10.00 20.77
N ARG A 177 -22.04 -10.25 20.95
CA ARG A 177 -23.01 -9.30 21.52
C ARG A 177 -22.56 -8.70 22.84
N ASP A 178 -22.04 -9.53 23.73
CA ASP A 178 -21.73 -9.16 25.10
C ASP A 178 -20.23 -8.81 25.31
N LYS A 179 -19.45 -8.70 24.21
CA LYS A 179 -18.05 -8.27 24.28
C LYS A 179 -17.93 -6.77 24.57
N PRO A 180 -16.82 -6.34 25.22
CA PRO A 180 -16.60 -4.93 25.55
C PRO A 180 -16.65 -4.01 24.32
N SER A 181 -16.87 -2.70 24.56
CA SER A 181 -16.91 -1.66 23.52
C SER A 181 -15.59 -1.47 22.76
N LYS A 182 -14.49 -2.05 23.22
CA LYS A 182 -13.22 -2.13 22.46
C LYS A 182 -13.28 -3.09 21.27
N LEU A 183 -14.27 -3.97 21.19
CA LEU A 183 -14.56 -4.70 19.97
C LEU A 183 -15.40 -3.81 19.05
N VAL A 184 -14.97 -3.67 17.82
CA VAL A 184 -15.54 -2.82 16.75
C VAL A 184 -15.87 -3.69 15.55
N PHE A 185 -16.94 -3.40 14.83
CA PHE A 185 -17.32 -4.12 13.62
C PHE A 185 -17.18 -3.25 12.38
N GLU A 186 -16.51 -3.78 11.35
CA GLU A 186 -16.43 -3.20 10.02
C GLU A 186 -17.29 -4.03 9.06
N SER A 187 -18.19 -3.39 8.31
CA SER A 187 -19.26 -4.07 7.57
C SER A 187 -18.74 -5.04 6.50
N ILE A 188 -17.76 -4.62 5.73
CA ILE A 188 -17.16 -5.39 4.63
C ILE A 188 -15.85 -4.75 4.17
N ASN A 189 -14.87 -5.57 3.79
CA ASN A 189 -13.61 -5.14 3.21
C ASN A 189 -13.74 -4.82 1.72
N GLU A 190 -13.19 -3.69 1.27
CA GLU A 190 -13.00 -3.33 -0.15
C GLU A 190 -14.19 -3.74 -1.06
N PRO A 191 -15.41 -3.29 -0.75
CA PRO A 191 -16.59 -3.71 -1.49
C PRO A 191 -16.49 -3.38 -2.97
N THR A 192 -16.83 -4.38 -3.79
CA THR A 192 -16.87 -4.28 -5.26
C THR A 192 -18.05 -5.08 -5.79
N PHE A 193 -18.62 -4.69 -6.92
CA PHE A 193 -19.74 -5.38 -7.53
C PHE A 193 -19.50 -5.61 -9.02
N SER A 194 -19.82 -6.81 -9.48
CA SER A 194 -19.68 -7.22 -10.88
C SER A 194 -20.97 -6.96 -11.67
N GLY A 195 -20.84 -6.64 -12.96
CA GLY A 195 -22.01 -6.52 -13.86
C GLY A 195 -22.87 -5.28 -13.63
N THR A 196 -22.35 -4.27 -12.93
CA THR A 196 -23.07 -3.01 -12.69
C THR A 196 -22.96 -2.05 -13.87
N SER A 197 -23.86 -1.07 -13.90
CA SER A 197 -23.88 0.01 -14.90
C SER A 197 -22.98 1.20 -14.54
N GLY A 198 -22.25 1.13 -13.42
CA GLY A 198 -21.34 2.17 -12.95
C GLY A 198 -21.48 2.48 -11.46
N ASP A 199 -20.75 3.50 -11.00
CA ASP A 199 -20.61 3.80 -9.58
C ASP A 199 -21.92 4.15 -8.89
N ASP A 200 -22.87 4.81 -9.54
CA ASP A 200 -24.19 5.10 -8.95
C ASP A 200 -24.96 3.83 -8.56
N GLN A 201 -24.82 2.75 -9.33
CA GLN A 201 -25.40 1.46 -8.96
C GLN A 201 -24.59 0.80 -7.84
N ASN A 202 -23.28 0.88 -7.89
CA ASN A 202 -22.40 0.36 -6.86
C ASN A 202 -22.69 1.02 -5.50
N TYR A 203 -22.92 2.33 -5.47
CA TYR A 203 -23.27 3.05 -4.23
C TYR A 203 -24.56 2.52 -3.63
N ARG A 204 -25.62 2.32 -4.45
CA ARG A 204 -26.90 1.79 -3.95
C ARG A 204 -26.75 0.37 -3.36
N LEU A 205 -25.97 -0.49 -4.01
CA LEU A 205 -25.71 -1.84 -3.53
C LEU A 205 -24.92 -1.84 -2.21
N LEU A 206 -23.92 -0.96 -2.11
CA LEU A 206 -23.16 -0.79 -0.87
C LEU A 206 -24.02 -0.22 0.26
N ASP A 207 -24.85 0.75 -0.04
CA ASP A 207 -25.81 1.34 0.93
C ASP A 207 -26.78 0.29 1.46
N GLU A 208 -27.25 -0.63 0.61
CA GLU A 208 -28.10 -1.74 1.00
C GLU A 208 -27.40 -2.69 1.97
N LEU A 209 -26.15 -3.10 1.66
CA LEU A 209 -25.34 -3.94 2.54
C LEU A 209 -25.06 -3.26 3.89
N ASN A 210 -24.64 -1.99 3.86
CA ASN A 210 -24.36 -1.21 5.06
C ASN A 210 -25.60 -1.00 5.92
N THR A 211 -26.76 -0.76 5.30
CA THR A 211 -28.06 -0.66 6.00
C THR A 211 -28.44 -1.99 6.65
N ALA A 212 -28.28 -3.10 5.93
CA ALA A 212 -28.56 -4.44 6.47
C ALA A 212 -27.64 -4.75 7.66
N PHE A 213 -26.34 -4.51 7.51
CA PHE A 213 -25.36 -4.66 8.58
C PHE A 213 -25.73 -3.84 9.82
N HIS A 214 -25.94 -2.54 9.66
CA HIS A 214 -26.31 -1.64 10.75
C HIS A 214 -27.55 -2.14 11.49
N ARG A 215 -28.63 -2.43 10.75
CA ARG A 215 -29.88 -2.93 11.33
C ARG A 215 -29.69 -4.22 12.12
N ILE A 216 -28.95 -5.19 11.56
CA ILE A 216 -28.70 -6.49 12.19
C ILE A 216 -27.93 -6.31 13.50
N VAL A 217 -26.85 -5.56 13.47
CA VAL A 217 -26.02 -5.35 14.66
C VAL A 217 -26.80 -4.63 15.75
N ARG A 218 -27.49 -3.53 15.44
CA ARG A 218 -28.28 -2.78 16.42
C ARG A 218 -29.43 -3.62 17.01
N ALA A 219 -30.12 -4.40 16.18
CA ALA A 219 -31.22 -5.26 16.62
C ALA A 219 -30.78 -6.42 17.48
N SER A 220 -29.53 -6.84 17.44
CA SER A 220 -29.02 -7.95 18.27
C SER A 220 -28.92 -7.62 19.76
N GLY A 221 -28.98 -6.34 20.12
CA GLY A 221 -29.00 -5.88 21.53
C GLY A 221 -27.68 -6.05 22.27
N GLY A 222 -27.72 -5.98 23.60
CA GLY A 222 -26.53 -6.03 24.44
C GLY A 222 -25.53 -4.92 24.13
N GLY A 223 -24.24 -5.22 24.13
CA GLY A 223 -23.19 -4.27 23.78
C GLY A 223 -23.24 -3.76 22.33
N ASN A 224 -24.02 -4.42 21.47
CA ASN A 224 -24.14 -4.02 20.06
C ASN A 224 -25.08 -2.81 19.83
N THR A 225 -25.88 -2.43 20.82
CA THR A 225 -26.71 -1.21 20.75
C THR A 225 -25.89 0.05 20.54
N ASP A 226 -24.71 0.12 21.17
CA ASP A 226 -23.82 1.28 21.15
C ASP A 226 -22.41 0.94 20.63
N ARG A 227 -22.20 -0.27 20.08
CA ARG A 227 -20.93 -0.68 19.51
C ARG A 227 -20.54 0.24 18.36
N LEU A 228 -19.26 0.64 18.30
CA LEU A 228 -18.72 1.38 17.16
C LEU A 228 -18.80 0.52 15.89
N LEU A 229 -19.44 1.05 14.85
CA LEU A 229 -19.55 0.45 13.54
C LEU A 229 -18.72 1.25 12.53
N VAL A 230 -18.04 0.56 11.64
CA VAL A 230 -17.17 1.15 10.63
C VAL A 230 -17.69 0.80 9.25
N LEU A 231 -17.94 1.81 8.43
CA LEU A 231 -18.44 1.64 7.08
C LEU A 231 -17.37 2.05 6.05
N PRO A 232 -17.09 1.21 5.05
CA PRO A 232 -16.15 1.52 3.99
C PRO A 232 -16.79 2.38 2.90
N THR A 233 -15.96 3.15 2.18
CA THR A 233 -16.30 3.64 0.85
C THR A 233 -16.24 2.49 -0.18
N LEU A 234 -16.81 2.70 -1.36
CA LEU A 234 -16.66 1.74 -2.47
C LEU A 234 -15.17 1.53 -2.77
N TYR A 235 -14.71 0.26 -2.80
CA TYR A 235 -13.30 -0.17 -2.90
C TYR A 235 -12.40 0.32 -1.74
N THR A 236 -12.98 0.85 -0.65
CA THR A 236 -12.27 1.63 0.37
C THR A 236 -11.40 2.77 -0.20
N ASN A 237 -11.74 3.23 -1.39
CA ASN A 237 -11.01 4.27 -2.09
C ASN A 237 -11.50 5.67 -1.68
N ALA A 238 -10.61 6.65 -1.66
CA ALA A 238 -10.86 8.03 -1.24
C ALA A 238 -11.12 9.00 -2.40
N ASP A 239 -11.65 8.54 -3.54
CA ASP A 239 -12.14 9.42 -4.59
C ASP A 239 -13.36 10.22 -4.10
N GLN A 240 -13.45 11.51 -4.45
CA GLN A 240 -14.45 12.41 -3.89
C GLN A 240 -15.87 11.88 -4.02
N GLY A 241 -16.26 11.35 -5.19
CA GLY A 241 -17.61 10.80 -5.39
C GLY A 241 -17.96 9.64 -4.45
N ARG A 242 -16.94 8.83 -4.07
CA ARG A 242 -17.11 7.72 -3.12
C ARG A 242 -17.22 8.19 -1.68
N LEU A 243 -16.46 9.24 -1.34
CA LEU A 243 -16.58 9.90 -0.04
C LEU A 243 -17.97 10.55 0.12
N ASP A 244 -18.43 11.27 -0.92
CA ASP A 244 -19.73 11.95 -0.92
C ASP A 244 -20.91 10.96 -0.81
N ALA A 245 -20.82 9.82 -1.51
CA ALA A 245 -21.84 8.77 -1.42
C ALA A 245 -21.94 8.22 0.01
N LEU A 246 -20.79 7.89 0.64
CA LEU A 246 -20.79 7.42 2.01
C LEU A 246 -21.26 8.49 3.00
N ALA A 247 -20.90 9.76 2.80
CA ALA A 247 -21.39 10.87 3.63
C ALA A 247 -22.92 11.01 3.56
N ALA A 248 -23.51 10.86 2.38
CA ALA A 248 -24.96 10.83 2.21
C ALA A 248 -25.60 9.65 2.95
N HIS A 249 -25.00 8.46 2.88
CA HIS A 249 -25.47 7.28 3.59
C HIS A 249 -25.43 7.45 5.12
N LEU A 250 -24.34 8.01 5.68
CA LEU A 250 -24.23 8.33 7.11
C LEU A 250 -25.32 9.32 7.54
N THR A 251 -25.60 10.31 6.71
CA THR A 251 -26.69 11.28 6.95
C THR A 251 -28.05 10.58 7.02
N ALA A 252 -28.28 9.56 6.19
CA ALA A 252 -29.52 8.77 6.21
C ALA A 252 -29.62 7.86 7.44
N LEU A 253 -28.52 7.21 7.85
CA LEU A 253 -28.47 6.31 9.00
C LEU A 253 -28.71 7.04 10.34
N ARG A 254 -28.19 8.24 10.49
CA ARG A 254 -28.32 9.08 11.72
C ARG A 254 -27.86 8.39 13.00
N ASP A 255 -26.89 7.49 12.90
CA ASP A 255 -26.33 6.80 14.06
C ASP A 255 -24.97 7.43 14.42
N PRO A 256 -24.86 8.10 15.60
CA PRO A 256 -23.63 8.78 15.99
C PRO A 256 -22.49 7.83 16.41
N MET A 257 -22.74 6.52 16.47
CA MET A 257 -21.74 5.47 16.72
C MET A 257 -21.29 4.77 15.44
N VAL A 258 -21.52 5.39 14.28
CA VAL A 258 -20.99 4.93 12.98
C VAL A 258 -19.87 5.87 12.53
N VAL A 259 -18.78 5.30 12.05
CA VAL A 259 -17.60 6.00 11.53
C VAL A 259 -17.18 5.37 10.19
N THR A 260 -16.16 5.91 9.55
CA THR A 260 -15.78 5.54 8.19
C THR A 260 -14.39 4.94 8.10
N THR A 261 -14.15 4.14 7.06
CA THR A 261 -12.83 3.63 6.71
C THR A 261 -12.53 3.80 5.22
N VAL A 262 -11.26 4.09 4.94
CA VAL A 262 -10.65 4.05 3.61
C VAL A 262 -9.29 3.35 3.72
N HIS A 263 -8.75 2.88 2.59
CA HIS A 263 -7.42 2.28 2.51
C HIS A 263 -6.47 3.16 1.69
N PHE A 264 -5.17 3.10 2.00
CA PHE A 264 -4.18 3.89 1.28
C PHE A 264 -2.84 3.16 1.16
N TYR A 265 -2.44 2.83 -0.07
CA TYR A 265 -1.21 2.10 -0.37
C TYR A 265 -0.18 2.93 -1.15
N GLY A 266 -0.26 4.26 -1.04
CA GLY A 266 0.59 5.18 -1.78
C GLY A 266 0.16 5.38 -3.23
N TRP A 267 0.76 6.40 -3.87
CA TRP A 267 0.54 6.62 -5.30
C TRP A 267 0.98 5.40 -6.11
N TRP A 268 0.04 4.84 -6.88
CA TRP A 268 0.23 3.54 -7.52
C TRP A 268 1.52 3.40 -8.33
N PRO A 269 1.96 4.38 -9.18
CA PRO A 269 3.19 4.23 -9.94
C PRO A 269 4.44 4.10 -9.07
N PHE A 270 4.53 4.84 -7.96
CA PHE A 270 5.60 4.69 -6.97
C PHE A 270 5.45 3.37 -6.21
N SER A 271 4.26 3.10 -5.71
CA SER A 271 4.00 1.96 -4.82
C SER A 271 4.28 0.59 -5.45
N VAL A 272 4.28 0.48 -6.80
CA VAL A 272 4.59 -0.76 -7.53
C VAL A 272 5.84 -0.66 -8.41
N ASN A 273 6.59 0.45 -8.33
CA ASN A 273 7.75 0.73 -9.18
C ASN A 273 7.44 0.54 -10.67
N ILE A 274 6.62 1.42 -11.22
CA ILE A 274 6.28 1.47 -12.64
C ILE A 274 6.45 2.90 -13.18
N ALA A 275 6.55 3.05 -14.47
CA ALA A 275 6.62 4.33 -15.19
C ALA A 275 7.81 5.22 -14.77
N GLY A 276 8.87 4.61 -14.20
CA GLY A 276 10.07 5.31 -13.76
C GLY A 276 9.98 5.98 -12.38
N TYR A 277 8.85 5.83 -11.69
CA TYR A 277 8.65 6.40 -10.36
C TYR A 277 9.27 5.51 -9.28
N THR A 278 10.57 5.67 -9.08
CA THR A 278 11.37 4.92 -8.12
C THR A 278 11.56 5.66 -6.79
N ARG A 279 11.18 6.95 -6.72
CA ARG A 279 11.41 7.81 -5.55
C ARG A 279 10.10 8.33 -4.98
N PHE A 280 10.08 8.47 -3.66
CA PHE A 280 9.03 9.21 -2.96
C PHE A 280 9.34 10.71 -3.12
N ASP A 281 8.77 11.30 -4.16
CA ASP A 281 8.97 12.69 -4.58
C ASP A 281 7.71 13.53 -4.40
N ALA A 282 7.76 14.79 -4.85
CA ALA A 282 6.65 15.72 -4.75
C ALA A 282 5.34 15.22 -5.41
N THR A 283 5.41 14.31 -6.41
CA THR A 283 4.23 13.73 -7.04
C THR A 283 3.56 12.73 -6.09
N SER A 284 4.36 11.87 -5.47
CA SER A 284 3.90 10.90 -4.47
C SER A 284 3.39 11.58 -3.20
N GLU A 285 4.08 12.64 -2.75
CA GLU A 285 3.64 13.47 -1.61
C GLU A 285 2.30 14.15 -1.89
N LYS A 286 2.14 14.71 -3.11
CA LYS A 286 0.90 15.38 -3.54
C LYS A 286 -0.28 14.41 -3.56
N ASP A 287 -0.13 13.21 -4.09
CA ASP A 287 -1.19 12.20 -4.10
C ASP A 287 -1.66 11.86 -2.67
N LEU A 288 -0.71 11.67 -1.75
CA LEU A 288 -1.01 11.41 -0.34
C LEU A 288 -1.73 12.59 0.31
N THR A 289 -1.21 13.80 0.15
CA THR A 289 -1.80 14.99 0.77
C THR A 289 -3.18 15.30 0.23
N GLU A 290 -3.38 15.26 -1.09
CA GLU A 290 -4.70 15.46 -1.70
C GLU A 290 -5.71 14.39 -1.27
N THR A 291 -5.26 13.14 -1.13
CA THR A 291 -6.12 12.05 -0.67
C THR A 291 -6.55 12.25 0.78
N PHE A 292 -5.61 12.54 1.68
CA PHE A 292 -5.94 12.74 3.09
C PHE A 292 -6.70 14.05 3.34
N ASP A 293 -6.46 15.08 2.53
CA ASP A 293 -7.23 16.33 2.57
C ASP A 293 -8.70 16.11 2.15
N ARG A 294 -8.96 15.34 1.10
CA ARG A 294 -10.34 14.98 0.71
C ARG A 294 -11.05 14.26 1.85
N VAL A 295 -10.40 13.26 2.46
CA VAL A 295 -10.94 12.51 3.59
C VAL A 295 -11.20 13.40 4.79
N TYR A 296 -10.24 14.25 5.14
CA TYR A 296 -10.36 15.21 6.23
C TYR A 296 -11.53 16.18 6.00
N ASN A 297 -11.58 16.80 4.83
CA ASN A 297 -12.59 17.80 4.50
C ASN A 297 -14.00 17.21 4.44
N THR A 298 -14.14 15.96 3.97
CA THR A 298 -15.45 15.31 3.87
C THR A 298 -15.97 14.83 5.24
N PHE A 299 -15.10 14.33 6.10
CA PHE A 299 -15.52 13.67 7.34
C PHE A 299 -14.97 14.32 8.61
N VAL A 300 -13.65 14.39 8.77
CA VAL A 300 -13.04 14.80 10.05
C VAL A 300 -13.40 16.24 10.41
N ALA A 301 -13.35 17.16 9.45
CA ALA A 301 -13.75 18.56 9.62
C ALA A 301 -15.21 18.72 10.07
N HIS A 302 -16.05 17.71 9.82
CA HIS A 302 -17.45 17.65 10.23
C HIS A 302 -17.66 16.79 11.50
N GLY A 303 -16.58 16.40 12.19
CA GLY A 303 -16.64 15.66 13.45
C GLY A 303 -16.90 14.17 13.29
N ILE A 304 -16.69 13.58 12.10
CA ILE A 304 -16.76 12.15 11.85
C ILE A 304 -15.32 11.63 11.76
N PRO A 305 -14.86 10.81 12.70
CA PRO A 305 -13.51 10.28 12.65
C PRO A 305 -13.36 9.23 11.54
N VAL A 306 -12.16 9.14 10.97
CA VAL A 306 -11.84 8.20 9.90
C VAL A 306 -10.71 7.29 10.32
N ILE A 307 -10.85 6.01 9.96
CA ILE A 307 -9.82 5.00 10.10
C ILE A 307 -9.25 4.72 8.70
N ILE A 308 -7.95 4.92 8.51
CA ILE A 308 -7.22 4.34 7.39
C ILE A 308 -7.03 2.85 7.75
N GLY A 309 -7.99 2.01 7.36
CA GLY A 309 -8.09 0.61 7.79
C GLY A 309 -6.92 -0.25 7.35
N GLU A 310 -6.32 0.13 6.23
CA GLU A 310 -5.08 -0.46 5.72
C GLU A 310 -4.19 0.63 5.12
N TYR A 311 -2.90 0.60 5.47
CA TYR A 311 -1.88 1.37 4.78
C TYR A 311 -0.56 0.61 4.74
N ALA A 312 0.11 0.66 3.61
CA ALA A 312 1.46 0.16 3.35
C ALA A 312 1.91 0.64 1.95
N LEU A 313 2.80 -0.10 1.30
CA LEU A 313 3.12 0.00 -0.12
C LEU A 313 2.70 -1.29 -0.81
N LEU A 314 2.06 -1.21 -2.00
CA LEU A 314 1.49 -2.37 -2.70
C LEU A 314 2.53 -3.44 -3.06
N ALA A 315 3.73 -3.01 -3.46
CA ALA A 315 4.79 -3.93 -3.86
C ALA A 315 5.58 -4.50 -2.68
N TYR A 316 5.28 -4.09 -1.46
CA TYR A 316 6.00 -4.59 -0.28
C TYR A 316 5.40 -5.91 0.17
N ASP A 317 6.02 -7.02 -0.26
CA ASP A 317 5.67 -8.39 0.15
C ASP A 317 6.78 -8.92 1.09
N HIS A 318 6.39 -9.67 2.13
CA HIS A 318 7.32 -10.25 3.11
C HIS A 318 8.38 -11.17 2.52
N ASN A 319 8.13 -11.72 1.35
CA ASN A 319 9.09 -12.59 0.64
C ASN A 319 9.96 -11.84 -0.39
N ARG A 320 9.68 -10.56 -0.63
CA ARG A 320 10.28 -9.80 -1.74
C ARG A 320 10.57 -8.35 -1.38
N PRO A 321 11.40 -8.11 -0.36
CA PRO A 321 11.81 -6.76 -0.01
C PRO A 321 12.68 -6.16 -1.14
N GLY A 322 12.72 -4.84 -1.25
CA GLY A 322 13.62 -4.12 -2.14
C GLY A 322 13.06 -3.72 -3.50
N ILE A 323 11.75 -3.93 -3.75
CA ILE A 323 11.08 -3.38 -4.95
C ILE A 323 11.11 -1.85 -4.90
N ILE A 324 10.79 -1.29 -3.76
CA ILE A 324 10.99 0.12 -3.44
C ILE A 324 12.26 0.23 -2.62
N GLU A 325 13.13 1.16 -2.98
CA GLU A 325 14.38 1.40 -2.28
C GLU A 325 14.10 1.79 -0.82
N ARG A 326 15.00 1.36 0.08
CA ARG A 326 14.79 1.44 1.54
C ARG A 326 14.64 2.87 2.07
N GLY A 327 15.47 3.80 1.60
CA GLY A 327 15.36 5.20 1.97
C GLY A 327 14.06 5.83 1.48
N GLU A 328 13.60 5.43 0.30
CA GLU A 328 12.34 5.91 -0.26
C GLU A 328 11.13 5.37 0.52
N GLN A 329 11.19 4.11 1.00
CA GLN A 329 10.17 3.59 1.93
C GLN A 329 10.15 4.39 3.24
N ARG A 330 11.32 4.68 3.81
CA ARG A 330 11.42 5.43 5.07
C ARG A 330 10.86 6.85 4.94
N LYS A 331 11.08 7.53 3.81
CA LYS A 331 10.47 8.83 3.53
C LYS A 331 8.94 8.73 3.48
N TYR A 332 8.43 7.73 2.75
CA TYR A 332 7.00 7.50 2.63
C TYR A 332 6.31 7.29 3.99
N PHE A 333 6.82 6.37 4.81
CA PHE A 333 6.21 6.09 6.12
C PHE A 333 6.38 7.23 7.12
N GLU A 334 7.47 7.99 7.04
CA GLU A 334 7.69 9.20 7.82
C GLU A 334 6.63 10.24 7.49
N PHE A 335 6.47 10.54 6.20
CA PHE A 335 5.55 11.55 5.73
C PHE A 335 4.09 11.16 5.97
N LEU A 336 3.72 9.91 5.65
CA LEU A 336 2.37 9.40 5.86
C LEU A 336 1.95 9.50 7.33
N GLY A 337 2.80 9.04 8.25
CA GLY A 337 2.45 9.04 9.66
C GLY A 337 2.29 10.46 10.24
N ASP A 338 3.11 11.38 9.79
CA ASP A 338 2.99 12.80 10.18
C ASP A 338 1.72 13.44 9.62
N TYR A 339 1.49 13.30 8.32
CA TYR A 339 0.35 13.93 7.66
C TYR A 339 -1.00 13.33 8.13
N ALA A 340 -1.03 12.01 8.40
CA ALA A 340 -2.19 11.37 9.02
C ALA A 340 -2.49 11.97 10.40
N ARG A 341 -1.45 12.21 11.22
CA ARG A 341 -1.59 12.86 12.53
C ARG A 341 -2.09 14.28 12.41
N GLU A 342 -1.57 15.08 11.46
CA GLU A 342 -2.06 16.44 11.19
C GLU A 342 -3.53 16.46 10.79
N ARG A 343 -3.99 15.45 10.06
CA ARG A 343 -5.38 15.28 9.62
C ARG A 343 -6.23 14.48 10.60
N GLN A 344 -5.71 14.15 11.80
CA GLN A 344 -6.42 13.41 12.85
C GLN A 344 -7.00 12.07 12.35
N LEU A 345 -6.30 11.40 11.44
CA LEU A 345 -6.65 10.10 10.90
C LEU A 345 -6.06 8.99 11.76
N THR A 346 -6.86 8.00 12.13
CA THR A 346 -6.37 6.77 12.77
C THR A 346 -5.88 5.83 11.68
N THR A 347 -4.69 5.27 11.83
CA THR A 347 -4.05 4.44 10.79
C THR A 347 -3.77 3.03 11.30
N MET A 348 -4.03 2.00 10.47
CA MET A 348 -3.79 0.59 10.76
C MET A 348 -2.83 0.01 9.72
N LEU A 349 -1.59 -0.27 10.14
CA LEU A 349 -0.55 -0.82 9.27
C LEU A 349 -0.99 -2.18 8.74
N TRP A 350 -1.06 -2.36 7.42
CA TRP A 350 -1.26 -3.67 6.81
C TRP A 350 0.01 -4.50 6.93
N ASP A 351 -0.07 -5.60 7.66
CA ASP A 351 1.05 -6.51 7.87
C ASP A 351 0.62 -7.96 7.63
N ALA A 352 0.96 -8.50 6.49
CA ALA A 352 0.78 -9.91 6.13
C ALA A 352 1.99 -10.78 6.52
N GLY A 353 2.87 -10.29 7.41
CA GLY A 353 4.13 -10.92 7.81
C GLY A 353 5.37 -10.26 7.19
N GLN A 354 5.19 -9.23 6.34
CA GLN A 354 6.30 -8.50 5.71
C GLN A 354 7.01 -7.55 6.67
N PHE A 355 6.36 -7.05 7.69
CA PHE A 355 6.96 -6.19 8.71
C PHE A 355 7.37 -6.98 9.95
N LEU A 356 6.41 -7.52 10.69
CA LEU A 356 6.65 -8.34 11.88
C LEU A 356 6.66 -9.82 11.47
N ASN A 357 7.81 -10.47 11.56
CA ASN A 357 7.95 -11.90 11.28
C ASN A 357 7.15 -12.71 12.31
N ARG A 358 6.15 -13.45 11.84
CA ARG A 358 5.21 -14.21 12.71
C ARG A 358 5.85 -15.36 13.48
N ASN A 359 6.99 -15.91 12.98
CA ASN A 359 7.69 -17.03 13.62
C ASN A 359 8.69 -16.55 14.67
N THR A 360 9.42 -15.46 14.40
CA THR A 360 10.47 -14.96 15.28
C THR A 360 10.01 -13.84 16.21
N LEU A 361 8.85 -13.25 15.93
CA LEU A 361 8.30 -12.06 16.59
C LEU A 361 9.29 -10.86 16.57
N GLN A 362 10.12 -10.79 15.53
CA GLN A 362 11.05 -9.70 15.29
C GLN A 362 10.66 -8.93 14.03
N TRP A 363 10.86 -7.63 14.04
CA TRP A 363 10.73 -6.84 12.84
C TRP A 363 11.78 -7.25 11.80
N ARG A 364 11.39 -7.43 10.54
CA ARG A 364 12.30 -7.78 9.45
C ARG A 364 13.26 -6.64 9.14
N ASP A 365 12.77 -5.40 9.23
CA ASP A 365 13.57 -4.18 9.17
C ASP A 365 13.35 -3.35 10.44
N PRO A 366 14.26 -3.45 11.45
CA PRO A 366 14.14 -2.70 12.69
C PRO A 366 14.22 -1.18 12.51
N GLU A 367 14.96 -0.68 11.50
CA GLU A 367 15.05 0.76 11.24
C GLU A 367 13.76 1.30 10.61
N LEU A 368 13.13 0.54 9.69
CA LEU A 368 11.83 0.90 9.16
C LEU A 368 10.76 0.88 10.26
N SER A 369 10.80 -0.13 11.14
CA SER A 369 9.94 -0.17 12.32
C SER A 369 10.11 1.06 13.21
N ALA A 370 11.34 1.45 13.49
CA ALA A 370 11.64 2.64 14.28
C ALA A 370 11.12 3.92 13.60
N GLN A 371 11.26 4.00 12.26
CA GLN A 371 10.72 5.13 11.48
C GLN A 371 9.20 5.21 11.56
N ILE A 372 8.49 4.08 11.37
CA ILE A 372 7.03 4.00 11.47
C ILE A 372 6.59 4.44 12.88
N ARG A 373 7.19 3.89 13.94
CA ARG A 373 6.83 4.23 15.33
C ARG A 373 7.12 5.68 15.68
N SER A 374 8.25 6.22 15.22
CA SER A 374 8.59 7.63 15.42
C SER A 374 7.53 8.55 14.80
N SER A 375 7.04 8.24 13.60
CA SER A 375 6.06 9.05 12.89
C SER A 375 4.70 9.19 13.61
N TRP A 376 4.39 8.29 14.54
CA TRP A 376 3.16 8.37 15.33
C TRP A 376 3.11 9.60 16.25
N THR A 377 4.26 10.14 16.61
CA THR A 377 4.35 11.21 17.61
C THR A 377 5.22 12.40 17.19
N THR A 378 6.15 12.20 16.27
CA THR A 378 7.08 13.26 15.86
C THR A 378 7.57 13.07 14.43
N ARG A 379 8.04 14.18 13.81
CA ARG A 379 8.78 14.15 12.55
C ARG A 379 10.21 13.64 12.78
N SER A 380 10.74 12.95 11.75
CA SER A 380 12.17 12.64 11.65
C SER A 380 12.78 13.43 10.47
N GLY A 381 14.00 13.91 10.64
CA GLY A 381 14.75 14.44 9.51
C GLY A 381 15.08 13.32 8.51
N THR A 382 15.07 13.64 7.22
CA THR A 382 15.43 12.72 6.12
C THR A 382 16.44 13.40 5.20
N ALA A 383 16.79 12.76 4.08
CA ALA A 383 17.61 13.38 3.05
C ALA A 383 17.17 12.97 1.66
N SER A 384 17.67 13.66 0.63
CA SER A 384 17.36 13.34 -0.78
C SER A 384 17.76 11.93 -1.19
N SER A 385 18.73 11.32 -0.50
CA SER A 385 19.15 9.92 -0.68
C SER A 385 19.76 9.41 0.62
N ASP A 386 19.70 8.11 0.81
CA ASP A 386 20.46 7.34 1.79
C ASP A 386 21.64 6.58 1.16
N LEU A 387 21.89 6.77 -0.15
CA LEU A 387 22.94 6.10 -0.92
C LEU A 387 23.96 7.10 -1.44
N LEU A 388 25.24 6.87 -1.13
CA LEU A 388 26.40 7.62 -1.65
C LEU A 388 27.32 6.68 -2.45
N PHE A 389 27.20 6.73 -3.76
CA PHE A 389 27.98 5.91 -4.66
C PHE A 389 29.36 6.51 -4.96
N LEU A 390 30.42 5.72 -4.75
CA LEU A 390 31.81 6.05 -5.03
C LEU A 390 32.38 5.09 -6.07
N PRO A 391 33.01 5.57 -7.16
CA PRO A 391 33.58 4.69 -8.17
C PRO A 391 34.73 3.89 -7.56
N LYS A 392 34.87 2.59 -7.93
CA LYS A 392 35.97 1.73 -7.47
C LYS A 392 37.32 2.23 -7.97
N SER A 393 37.36 2.70 -9.21
CA SER A 393 38.57 3.24 -9.84
C SER A 393 38.47 4.77 -9.95
N GLY A 394 39.63 5.43 -9.94
CA GLY A 394 39.72 6.89 -10.02
C GLY A 394 39.71 7.61 -8.67
N ALA A 395 39.73 8.94 -8.73
CA ALA A 395 39.73 9.77 -7.54
C ALA A 395 38.34 9.85 -6.90
N ILE A 396 38.29 9.74 -5.57
CA ILE A 396 37.09 10.07 -4.81
C ILE A 396 36.96 11.61 -4.71
N THR A 397 35.83 12.14 -5.06
CA THR A 397 35.48 13.56 -4.92
C THR A 397 34.45 13.74 -3.83
N SER A 398 34.31 14.95 -3.31
CA SER A 398 33.24 15.29 -2.35
C SER A 398 31.87 14.94 -2.91
N ARG A 399 30.95 14.55 -2.03
CA ARG A 399 29.57 14.24 -2.37
C ARG A 399 28.62 15.07 -1.51
N THR A 400 27.57 15.59 -2.14
CA THR A 400 26.56 16.40 -1.49
C THR A 400 25.20 15.71 -1.56
N ILE A 401 24.49 15.68 -0.44
CA ILE A 401 23.07 15.30 -0.36
C ILE A 401 22.29 16.46 0.26
N THR A 402 21.02 16.58 -0.10
CA THR A 402 20.14 17.60 0.50
C THR A 402 19.44 16.99 1.72
N LEU A 403 19.62 17.61 2.88
CA LEU A 403 18.87 17.27 4.09
C LEU A 403 17.45 17.81 3.98
N ASN A 404 16.49 17.05 4.49
CA ASN A 404 15.11 17.46 4.72
C ASN A 404 14.87 17.46 6.23
N PRO A 405 15.05 18.58 6.90
CA PRO A 405 14.97 18.63 8.37
C PRO A 405 13.58 18.32 8.92
N ASN A 406 12.51 18.54 8.15
CA ASN A 406 11.13 18.28 8.58
C ASN A 406 10.78 18.95 9.92
N GLY A 407 11.21 20.20 10.11
CA GLY A 407 11.01 20.95 11.34
C GLY A 407 11.90 20.51 12.52
N THR A 408 12.94 19.71 12.26
CA THR A 408 13.99 19.34 13.22
C THR A 408 15.31 20.03 12.87
N ASP A 409 16.30 19.95 13.75
CA ASP A 409 17.64 20.50 13.54
C ASP A 409 18.64 19.37 13.34
N PHE A 410 19.48 19.47 12.30
CA PHE A 410 20.57 18.54 12.10
C PHE A 410 21.62 18.66 13.22
N GLN A 411 22.00 17.51 13.81
CA GLN A 411 22.88 17.43 14.99
C GLN A 411 24.29 16.91 14.66
N GLY A 412 24.51 16.39 13.45
CA GLY A 412 25.78 15.87 13.02
C GLY A 412 25.73 14.48 12.40
N LEU A 413 26.89 14.00 12.00
CA LEU A 413 27.08 12.66 11.40
C LEU A 413 27.86 11.76 12.36
N ARG A 414 27.49 10.46 12.36
CA ARG A 414 28.17 9.42 13.12
C ARG A 414 28.44 8.19 12.24
N HIS A 415 29.58 7.56 12.42
CA HIS A 415 29.93 6.25 11.88
C HIS A 415 30.23 5.31 13.05
N GLY A 416 29.33 4.38 13.33
CA GLY A 416 29.38 3.56 14.54
C GLY A 416 29.42 4.45 15.81
N SER A 417 30.43 4.30 16.64
CA SER A 417 30.63 5.13 17.84
C SER A 417 31.36 6.45 17.59
N ARG A 418 31.89 6.67 16.38
CA ARG A 418 32.70 7.86 16.05
C ARG A 418 31.82 8.97 15.49
N ASN A 419 31.89 10.15 16.09
CA ASN A 419 31.36 11.37 15.51
C ASN A 419 32.28 11.90 14.42
N LEU A 420 31.75 12.22 13.24
CA LEU A 420 32.44 12.96 12.21
C LEU A 420 32.52 14.44 12.60
N VAL A 421 33.58 15.13 12.20
CA VAL A 421 33.86 16.50 12.59
C VAL A 421 33.46 17.47 11.47
N GLN A 422 32.52 18.36 11.76
CA GLN A 422 32.17 19.45 10.83
C GLN A 422 33.39 20.36 10.55
N GLY A 423 33.56 20.73 9.28
CA GLY A 423 34.72 21.49 8.81
C GLY A 423 35.92 20.65 8.41
N ARG A 424 36.01 19.38 8.87
CA ARG A 424 37.06 18.42 8.47
C ARG A 424 36.49 17.28 7.61
N ASP A 425 35.49 16.59 8.15
CA ASP A 425 34.94 15.38 7.52
C ASP A 425 33.74 15.74 6.63
N TYR A 426 32.98 16.74 7.01
CA TYR A 426 31.85 17.25 6.26
C TYR A 426 31.62 18.76 6.48
N ALA A 427 30.85 19.37 5.59
CA ALA A 427 30.35 20.74 5.71
C ALA A 427 28.83 20.77 5.54
N VAL A 428 28.17 21.75 6.17
CA VAL A 428 26.73 22.02 5.98
C VAL A 428 26.56 23.46 5.57
N SER A 429 25.84 23.70 4.48
CA SER A 429 25.47 25.02 3.99
C SER A 429 23.98 25.03 3.63
N GLY A 430 23.17 25.71 4.42
CA GLY A 430 21.71 25.53 4.37
C GLY A 430 21.37 24.07 4.60
N ASN A 431 20.61 23.48 3.71
CA ASN A 431 20.27 22.05 3.75
C ASN A 431 21.25 21.15 2.99
N GLN A 432 22.36 21.69 2.45
CA GLN A 432 23.33 20.90 1.70
C GLN A 432 24.37 20.32 2.67
N LEU A 433 24.38 18.99 2.80
CA LEU A 433 25.39 18.23 3.53
C LEU A 433 26.41 17.70 2.54
N THR A 434 27.67 18.18 2.64
CA THR A 434 28.76 17.76 1.76
C THR A 434 29.80 16.98 2.56
N LEU A 435 29.99 15.69 2.25
CA LEU A 435 31.10 14.91 2.77
C LEU A 435 32.36 15.21 1.95
N THR A 436 33.49 15.40 2.63
CA THR A 436 34.77 15.71 1.97
C THR A 436 35.34 14.47 1.28
N ALA A 437 36.14 14.68 0.24
CA ALA A 437 36.84 13.61 -0.45
C ALA A 437 37.74 12.78 0.50
N ALA A 438 38.38 13.43 1.48
CA ALA A 438 39.22 12.78 2.48
C ALA A 438 38.41 11.84 3.39
N ALA A 439 37.27 12.33 3.92
CA ALA A 439 36.39 11.50 4.75
C ALA A 439 35.79 10.33 3.96
N LEU A 440 35.35 10.56 2.72
CA LEU A 440 34.82 9.50 1.86
C LEU A 440 35.90 8.46 1.50
N THR A 441 37.17 8.87 1.34
CA THR A 441 38.27 7.96 1.12
C THR A 441 38.53 7.07 2.34
N GLU A 442 38.50 7.65 3.54
CA GLU A 442 38.64 6.89 4.79
C GLU A 442 37.45 5.90 4.96
N LEU A 443 36.21 6.36 4.73
CA LEU A 443 35.00 5.54 4.86
C LEU A 443 34.92 4.42 3.82
N ALA A 444 35.42 4.64 2.61
CA ALA A 444 35.46 3.64 1.55
C ALA A 444 36.51 2.54 1.79
N GLY A 445 37.53 2.81 2.61
CA GLY A 445 38.58 1.86 2.95
C GLY A 445 39.27 1.28 1.70
N ASP A 446 39.29 -0.05 1.57
CA ASP A 446 39.84 -0.79 0.43
C ASP A 446 38.95 -0.79 -0.82
N ARG A 447 37.83 -0.10 -0.77
CA ARG A 447 36.84 -0.02 -1.85
C ARG A 447 36.32 -1.39 -2.32
N THR A 448 35.98 -2.27 -1.41
CA THR A 448 35.23 -3.48 -1.75
C THR A 448 33.85 -3.13 -2.32
N TYR A 449 33.42 -3.82 -3.39
CA TYR A 449 32.10 -3.56 -3.96
C TYR A 449 30.98 -3.72 -2.93
N GLY A 450 30.02 -2.79 -2.93
CA GLY A 450 28.92 -2.70 -2.00
C GLY A 450 29.15 -1.68 -0.89
N VAL A 451 28.41 -1.83 0.20
CA VAL A 451 28.45 -0.89 1.34
C VAL A 451 29.77 -1.04 2.10
N ASN A 452 30.55 0.03 2.18
CA ASN A 452 31.82 0.07 2.92
C ASN A 452 31.67 0.72 4.30
N ALA A 453 30.79 1.69 4.43
CA ALA A 453 30.46 2.34 5.69
C ALA A 453 28.99 2.78 5.71
N THR A 454 28.42 2.78 6.90
CA THR A 454 27.09 3.32 7.15
C THR A 454 27.21 4.48 8.11
N LEU A 455 26.68 5.62 7.72
CA LEU A 455 26.58 6.83 8.53
C LEU A 455 25.18 7.01 9.06
N GLU A 456 25.08 7.66 10.21
CA GLU A 456 23.84 8.13 10.78
C GLU A 456 23.86 9.65 10.85
N ALA A 457 22.92 10.31 10.16
CA ALA A 457 22.64 11.73 10.30
C ALA A 457 21.65 11.91 11.45
N GLY A 458 22.12 12.46 12.56
CA GLY A 458 21.31 12.74 13.73
C GLY A 458 20.51 14.04 13.58
N PHE A 459 19.30 14.05 14.12
CA PHE A 459 18.45 15.24 14.20
C PHE A 459 17.96 15.47 15.62
N SER A 460 17.45 16.67 15.93
CA SER A 460 17.03 17.05 17.29
C SER A 460 15.88 16.19 17.84
N ARG A 461 15.14 15.51 17.00
CA ARG A 461 14.09 14.55 17.35
C ARG A 461 13.83 13.56 16.22
N GLY A 462 13.06 12.52 16.52
CA GLY A 462 12.82 11.41 15.58
C GLY A 462 13.98 10.42 15.54
N VAL A 463 14.00 9.61 14.51
CA VAL A 463 15.06 8.62 14.27
C VAL A 463 16.14 9.18 13.34
N PRO A 464 17.40 8.77 13.49
CA PRO A 464 18.47 9.22 12.60
C PRO A 464 18.24 8.71 11.18
N TRP A 465 18.72 9.48 10.20
CA TRP A 465 18.75 9.10 8.80
C TRP A 465 20.03 8.34 8.48
N ARG A 466 19.87 7.13 7.96
CA ARG A 466 20.98 6.29 7.51
C ARG A 466 21.49 6.78 6.16
N ILE A 467 22.84 6.73 5.96
CA ILE A 467 23.51 7.02 4.70
C ILE A 467 24.57 5.94 4.46
N ASP A 468 24.43 5.16 3.40
CA ASP A 468 25.38 4.14 3.03
C ASP A 468 26.40 4.67 2.01
N VAL A 469 27.68 4.51 2.33
CA VAL A 469 28.81 4.80 1.44
C VAL A 469 29.13 3.53 0.65
N ILE A 470 28.90 3.55 -0.65
CA ILE A 470 28.87 2.37 -1.51
C ILE A 470 29.97 2.49 -2.57
N THR A 471 30.85 1.50 -2.64
CA THR A 471 31.79 1.38 -3.76
C THR A 471 31.14 0.60 -4.90
N TYR A 472 31.20 1.17 -6.10
CA TYR A 472 30.57 0.57 -7.27
C TYR A 472 31.40 0.73 -8.55
N ASP A 473 31.06 -0.06 -9.55
CA ASP A 473 31.30 0.17 -10.97
C ASP A 473 30.03 -0.13 -11.76
N THR A 474 30.01 0.29 -13.03
CA THR A 474 28.89 -0.05 -13.93
C THR A 474 28.66 -1.56 -13.95
N PRO A 475 27.42 -2.01 -13.68
CA PRO A 475 27.07 -3.43 -13.74
C PRO A 475 27.37 -4.05 -15.11
N VAL A 476 27.68 -5.34 -15.12
CA VAL A 476 27.99 -6.10 -16.34
C VAL A 476 27.01 -7.26 -16.49
N LEU A 477 26.26 -7.23 -17.59
CA LEU A 477 25.33 -8.28 -17.97
C LEU A 477 26.01 -9.26 -18.93
N SER A 478 25.53 -10.51 -18.95
CA SER A 478 25.98 -11.54 -19.89
C SER A 478 24.84 -11.92 -20.84
N ASN A 479 25.17 -12.47 -22.01
CA ASN A 479 24.19 -13.05 -22.91
C ASN A 479 23.40 -14.15 -22.20
N ALA A 480 22.15 -14.29 -22.55
CA ALA A 480 21.23 -15.26 -21.95
C ALA A 480 20.25 -15.80 -22.99
N SER A 481 19.62 -16.91 -22.67
CA SER A 481 18.48 -17.46 -23.40
C SER A 481 17.35 -17.78 -22.44
N GLY A 482 16.13 -17.79 -22.97
CA GLY A 482 14.93 -18.06 -22.20
C GLY A 482 13.79 -18.55 -23.10
N THR A 483 12.61 -18.65 -22.50
CA THR A 483 11.38 -19.03 -23.22
C THR A 483 10.23 -18.12 -22.82
N THR A 484 9.21 -18.05 -23.65
CA THR A 484 8.00 -17.29 -23.32
C THR A 484 7.33 -17.80 -22.03
N SER A 485 7.32 -19.11 -21.80
CA SER A 485 6.71 -19.74 -20.62
C SER A 485 7.57 -19.65 -19.34
N GLY A 486 8.90 -19.61 -19.49
CA GLY A 486 9.85 -19.58 -18.36
C GLY A 486 10.38 -18.19 -18.02
N GLY A 487 10.22 -17.23 -18.93
CA GLY A 487 10.95 -15.95 -18.87
C GLY A 487 12.42 -16.13 -19.24
N MET A 488 13.25 -15.17 -18.84
CA MET A 488 14.70 -15.21 -19.09
C MET A 488 15.46 -14.71 -17.86
N THR A 489 16.49 -15.43 -17.45
CA THR A 489 17.42 -15.00 -16.39
C THR A 489 18.71 -14.50 -17.02
N ILE A 490 19.04 -13.23 -16.80
CA ILE A 490 20.22 -12.54 -17.31
C ILE A 490 21.30 -12.55 -16.21
N PRO A 491 22.38 -13.33 -16.35
CA PRO A 491 23.47 -13.30 -15.38
C PRO A 491 24.07 -11.89 -15.32
N THR A 492 24.15 -11.34 -14.11
CA THR A 492 24.52 -9.94 -13.88
C THR A 492 25.53 -9.84 -12.75
N ARG A 493 26.64 -9.18 -13.00
CA ARG A 493 27.56 -8.75 -11.95
C ARG A 493 27.21 -7.31 -11.58
N PHE A 494 26.52 -7.11 -10.47
CA PHE A 494 26.05 -5.80 -10.03
C PHE A 494 27.17 -4.85 -9.61
N ARG A 495 28.31 -5.37 -9.19
CA ARG A 495 29.52 -4.59 -8.87
C ARG A 495 29.24 -3.46 -7.87
N GLY A 496 28.49 -3.78 -6.81
CA GLY A 496 28.13 -2.87 -5.74
C GLY A 496 26.93 -1.94 -6.04
N ASP A 497 26.39 -1.97 -7.25
CA ASP A 497 25.23 -1.20 -7.61
C ASP A 497 23.92 -2.01 -7.42
N MET A 498 22.78 -1.36 -7.53
CA MET A 498 21.45 -1.95 -7.39
C MET A 498 20.55 -1.50 -8.53
N LEU A 499 19.74 -2.42 -9.06
CA LEU A 499 18.75 -2.11 -10.09
C LEU A 499 17.64 -1.21 -9.52
N ALA A 500 17.34 -0.10 -10.22
CA ALA A 500 16.28 0.82 -9.86
C ALA A 500 14.99 0.56 -10.68
N THR A 501 15.11 0.46 -12.01
CA THR A 501 13.99 0.19 -12.91
C THR A 501 14.48 -0.25 -14.29
N MET A 502 13.56 -0.61 -15.19
CA MET A 502 13.87 -1.06 -16.56
C MET A 502 12.95 -0.38 -17.57
N GLU A 503 13.53 0.16 -18.64
CA GLU A 503 12.81 0.54 -19.85
C GLU A 503 12.84 -0.59 -20.89
N ALA A 504 11.77 -0.69 -21.69
CA ALA A 504 11.69 -1.60 -22.83
C ALA A 504 11.05 -0.90 -24.04
N ARG A 505 11.75 -0.93 -25.18
CA ARG A 505 11.29 -0.34 -26.46
C ARG A 505 11.59 -1.25 -27.63
N TYR A 506 10.68 -1.31 -28.58
CA TYR A 506 10.94 -1.90 -29.88
C TYR A 506 11.91 -1.05 -30.70
N ASP A 507 12.47 -1.60 -31.79
CA ASP A 507 13.39 -0.89 -32.67
C ASP A 507 12.77 0.34 -33.36
N ASP A 508 11.44 0.37 -33.51
CA ASP A 508 10.69 1.53 -34.04
C ASP A 508 10.43 2.62 -32.96
N GLY A 509 10.92 2.43 -31.74
CA GLY A 509 10.78 3.36 -30.62
C GLY A 509 9.47 3.21 -29.83
N SER A 510 8.53 2.37 -30.25
CA SER A 510 7.31 2.10 -29.50
C SER A 510 7.62 1.33 -28.20
N ASN A 511 6.73 1.46 -27.20
CA ASN A 511 6.91 0.79 -25.92
C ASN A 511 6.67 -0.72 -26.06
N ALA A 512 7.54 -1.51 -25.44
CA ALA A 512 7.44 -2.96 -25.35
C ALA A 512 7.10 -3.39 -23.92
N GLY A 513 6.58 -4.61 -23.78
CA GLY A 513 6.26 -5.18 -22.47
C GLY A 513 4.77 -5.08 -22.10
N PRO A 514 4.35 -5.67 -20.97
CA PRO A 514 2.95 -5.70 -20.54
C PRO A 514 2.39 -4.31 -20.23
N ALA A 515 3.22 -3.37 -19.80
CA ALA A 515 2.86 -1.96 -19.58
C ALA A 515 3.17 -1.13 -20.83
N ASN A 516 2.45 -1.35 -21.93
CA ASN A 516 2.72 -0.72 -23.23
C ASN A 516 2.42 0.80 -23.31
N TRP A 517 1.78 1.39 -22.29
CA TRP A 517 1.51 2.83 -22.18
C TRP A 517 2.72 3.65 -21.70
N THR A 518 3.76 2.97 -21.19
CA THR A 518 5.01 3.56 -20.69
C THR A 518 6.20 2.69 -21.11
N PRO A 519 7.39 3.27 -21.38
CA PRO A 519 8.58 2.46 -21.58
C PRO A 519 9.05 1.77 -20.28
N TYR A 520 8.82 2.39 -19.13
CA TYR A 520 9.26 1.87 -17.83
C TYR A 520 8.32 0.78 -17.34
N GLN A 521 8.86 -0.40 -17.19
CA GLN A 521 8.10 -1.59 -16.86
C GLN A 521 7.90 -1.76 -15.36
N GLN A 522 6.84 -2.45 -14.96
CA GLN A 522 6.53 -2.72 -13.56
C GLN A 522 7.41 -3.83 -13.00
N TRP A 523 7.99 -3.60 -11.83
CA TRP A 523 8.70 -4.61 -11.07
C TRP A 523 7.78 -5.80 -10.76
N ASP A 524 8.31 -7.01 -10.72
CA ASP A 524 7.62 -8.31 -10.57
C ASP A 524 6.66 -8.69 -11.72
N THR A 525 6.05 -7.74 -12.38
CA THR A 525 5.21 -8.04 -13.55
C THR A 525 6.08 -8.28 -14.80
N ALA A 526 7.11 -7.48 -15.01
CA ALA A 526 7.96 -7.57 -16.19
C ALA A 526 9.38 -8.05 -15.87
N PHE A 527 9.93 -7.64 -14.75
CA PHE A 527 11.32 -7.96 -14.36
C PHE A 527 11.47 -8.01 -12.84
N SER A 528 12.58 -8.58 -12.38
CA SER A 528 12.99 -8.57 -10.96
C SER A 528 14.49 -8.81 -10.81
N ALA A 529 15.06 -8.45 -9.64
CA ALA A 529 16.48 -8.64 -9.31
C ALA A 529 16.64 -8.97 -7.82
N TYR A 530 16.26 -10.18 -7.42
CA TYR A 530 16.27 -10.61 -6.01
C TYR A 530 17.51 -11.38 -5.57
N THR A 531 18.30 -11.94 -6.52
CA THR A 531 19.39 -12.86 -6.22
C THR A 531 20.73 -12.16 -6.21
N GLY A 532 20.97 -10.97 -6.36
CA GLY A 532 22.28 -10.29 -6.33
C GLY A 532 23.29 -10.72 -7.41
N ASP A 533 22.91 -11.66 -8.29
CA ASP A 533 23.73 -12.19 -9.38
C ASP A 533 22.99 -12.26 -10.73
N SER A 534 21.71 -11.90 -10.77
CA SER A 534 20.92 -11.93 -12.00
C SER A 534 19.75 -10.95 -12.00
N ILE A 535 19.34 -10.55 -13.22
CA ILE A 535 18.08 -9.89 -13.51
C ILE A 535 17.19 -10.89 -14.22
N LYS A 536 15.96 -11.04 -13.75
CA LYS A 536 14.95 -11.93 -14.35
C LYS A 536 13.94 -11.13 -15.14
N LEU A 537 13.73 -11.48 -16.40
CA LEU A 537 12.54 -11.10 -17.17
C LEU A 537 11.45 -12.18 -16.95
N THR A 538 10.25 -11.74 -16.67
CA THR A 538 9.14 -12.66 -16.31
C THR A 538 8.52 -13.31 -17.55
N PRO A 539 7.74 -14.39 -17.38
CA PRO A 539 6.91 -14.93 -18.46
C PRO A 539 5.91 -13.91 -19.01
N ASP A 540 5.35 -13.02 -18.16
CA ASP A 540 4.41 -11.98 -18.60
C ASP A 540 5.08 -10.98 -19.54
N PHE A 541 6.33 -10.57 -19.23
CA PHE A 541 7.13 -9.76 -20.16
C PHE A 541 7.40 -10.51 -21.45
N ALA A 542 7.89 -11.74 -21.37
CA ALA A 542 8.25 -12.54 -22.53
C ALA A 542 7.08 -12.78 -23.48
N ASN A 543 5.89 -13.08 -22.93
CA ASN A 543 4.67 -13.30 -23.71
C ASN A 543 4.11 -12.03 -24.36
N SER A 544 4.38 -10.86 -23.77
CA SER A 544 3.92 -9.58 -24.31
C SER A 544 4.69 -9.10 -25.56
N LEU A 545 5.88 -9.68 -25.83
CA LEU A 545 6.68 -9.31 -26.99
C LEU A 545 6.09 -9.91 -28.28
N GLY A 546 6.16 -9.16 -29.39
CA GLY A 546 5.78 -9.67 -30.71
C GLY A 546 6.75 -10.77 -31.20
N ASP A 547 6.23 -11.78 -31.90
CA ASP A 547 7.09 -12.78 -32.53
C ASP A 547 7.97 -12.16 -33.62
N GLY A 548 9.21 -12.56 -33.73
CA GLY A 548 10.23 -11.98 -34.61
C GLY A 548 10.71 -10.58 -34.16
N SER A 549 10.22 -10.03 -33.07
CA SER A 549 10.59 -8.69 -32.63
C SER A 549 11.91 -8.65 -31.86
N ARG A 550 12.60 -7.52 -31.97
CA ARG A 550 13.75 -7.16 -31.15
C ARG A 550 13.37 -5.99 -30.25
N VAL A 551 13.75 -6.09 -29.00
CA VAL A 551 13.49 -5.09 -27.97
C VAL A 551 14.77 -4.62 -27.34
N LYS A 552 14.97 -3.31 -27.27
CA LYS A 552 16.02 -2.66 -26.50
C LYS A 552 15.53 -2.49 -25.06
N LEU A 553 16.27 -3.08 -24.11
CA LEU A 553 16.11 -2.82 -22.68
C LEU A 553 17.15 -1.81 -22.24
N THR A 554 16.77 -0.88 -21.36
CA THR A 554 17.69 -0.01 -20.64
C THR A 554 17.46 -0.26 -19.14
N PHE A 555 18.46 -0.85 -18.50
CA PHE A 555 18.45 -1.02 -17.06
C PHE A 555 19.03 0.21 -16.39
N HIS A 556 18.24 0.81 -15.48
CA HIS A 556 18.62 1.96 -14.68
C HIS A 556 19.07 1.48 -13.30
N PHE A 557 20.21 1.95 -12.85
CA PHE A 557 20.77 1.59 -11.55
C PHE A 557 20.79 2.80 -10.62
N TRP A 558 20.79 2.55 -9.31
CA TRP A 558 20.72 3.60 -8.30
C TRP A 558 21.91 4.56 -8.31
N SER A 559 23.08 4.11 -8.77
CA SER A 559 24.25 4.99 -9.00
C SER A 559 24.07 6.02 -10.10
N GLY A 560 23.01 5.86 -10.94
CA GLY A 560 22.80 6.58 -12.18
C GLY A 560 23.37 5.86 -13.41
N ALA A 561 24.00 4.69 -13.26
CA ALA A 561 24.48 3.91 -14.38
C ALA A 561 23.31 3.39 -15.24
N LEU A 562 23.51 3.41 -16.57
CA LEU A 562 22.56 2.88 -17.56
C LEU A 562 23.25 1.74 -18.32
N VAL A 563 22.59 0.59 -18.40
CA VAL A 563 23.10 -0.56 -19.15
C VAL A 563 22.08 -0.99 -20.19
N THR A 564 22.50 -0.99 -21.46
CA THR A 564 21.67 -1.44 -22.58
C THR A 564 21.80 -2.94 -22.78
N TYR A 565 20.68 -3.59 -23.11
CA TYR A 565 20.59 -5.01 -23.42
C TYR A 565 19.52 -5.22 -24.49
N TYR A 566 19.68 -6.24 -25.31
CA TYR A 566 18.72 -6.54 -26.36
C TYR A 566 18.11 -7.91 -26.14
N VAL A 567 16.80 -8.01 -26.38
CA VAL A 567 16.05 -9.27 -26.34
C VAL A 567 15.36 -9.46 -27.70
N THR A 568 15.58 -10.60 -28.35
CA THR A 568 14.86 -11.02 -29.55
C THR A 568 13.97 -12.20 -29.22
N ARG A 569 12.70 -12.14 -29.61
CA ARG A 569 11.78 -13.27 -29.53
C ARG A 569 11.69 -13.94 -30.91
N THR A 570 11.78 -15.28 -30.94
CA THR A 570 11.52 -16.10 -32.14
C THR A 570 10.72 -17.32 -31.71
N GLY A 571 9.43 -17.34 -32.03
CA GLY A 571 8.49 -18.31 -31.51
C GLY A 571 8.46 -18.29 -29.98
N ASP A 572 8.77 -19.42 -29.36
CA ASP A 572 8.85 -19.55 -27.90
C ASP A 572 10.23 -19.24 -27.31
N THR A 573 11.21 -18.94 -28.15
CA THR A 573 12.57 -18.69 -27.71
C THR A 573 12.85 -17.20 -27.52
N LEU A 574 13.54 -16.87 -26.44
CA LEU A 574 14.13 -15.56 -26.20
C LEU A 574 15.64 -15.64 -26.31
N THR A 575 16.26 -14.76 -27.06
CA THR A 575 17.70 -14.58 -27.12
C THR A 575 18.08 -13.21 -26.60
N GLY A 576 18.90 -13.16 -25.58
CA GLY A 576 19.37 -11.94 -24.92
C GLY A 576 20.84 -11.69 -25.21
N THR A 577 21.18 -10.46 -25.63
CA THR A 577 22.55 -10.05 -25.97
C THR A 577 22.91 -8.71 -25.34
N THR A 578 24.17 -8.59 -24.90
CA THR A 578 24.74 -7.31 -24.48
C THR A 578 24.86 -6.36 -25.69
N ALA A 579 24.87 -5.02 -25.42
CA ALA A 579 25.05 -3.99 -26.45
C ALA A 579 26.50 -3.96 -26.95
#